data_34dade11005a73ccaaf1b5448a524847
#
_entry.id   34dade11005a73ccaaf1b5448a524847
#
_cell.length_a   1.000
_cell.length_b   1.000
_cell.length_c   1.000
_cell.angle_alpha   90.00
_cell.angle_beta   90.00
_cell.angle_gamma   90.00
#
_symmetry.space_group_name_H-M   'P 1'
#
loop_
_entity.id
_entity.type
_entity.pdbx_description
1 polymer ?
#
loop_
_entity_poly.entity_id
_entity_poly.type
_entity_poly.pdbx_seq_one_letter_code
_entity_poly.pdbx_strand_id
1 'polypeptide(L)'
;MLYLFYKKYFFRPLRRPTYKGIAMKTIYILLTRSGTLLSKLVYAVTGASYTHASMAFDEELNCLYSSTRKNGYTMFPAGPSKEYLNKGVFRLRGDAPCALYALDVTDEAYVRARRRAEHMMARGELYRFNTLGLILCALHIRWQRRRHYFCSQFVSEVLEKSGAMELPKDSTLMHPNDYAQLPQLKCLYEGCLADLPQRKAMELGEAPTVVSVYLGLMLGLAKAGVRKIF
;
A
#
# COMPACT_ATOMS: atom_id res chain seq x y z
N MET A 1 -21.23 -10.50 -7.69
CA MET A 1 -22.50 -10.23 -7.01
C MET A 1 -22.34 -9.86 -5.53
N LEU A 2 -21.55 -10.57 -4.75
CA LEU A 2 -21.28 -10.25 -3.32
C LEU A 2 -20.69 -8.85 -3.09
N TYR A 3 -19.74 -8.42 -3.95
CA TYR A 3 -19.09 -7.11 -3.87
C TYR A 3 -20.04 -5.92 -4.10
N LEU A 4 -21.01 -6.07 -5.04
CA LEU A 4 -22.03 -5.05 -5.31
C LEU A 4 -23.05 -4.94 -4.15
N PHE A 5 -23.38 -6.05 -3.50
CA PHE A 5 -24.26 -6.07 -2.32
C PHE A 5 -23.62 -5.35 -1.13
N TYR A 6 -22.33 -5.58 -0.91
CA TYR A 6 -21.53 -4.96 0.15
C TYR A 6 -21.44 -3.43 0.00
N LYS A 7 -21.27 -2.93 -1.23
CA LYS A 7 -21.20 -1.49 -1.53
C LYS A 7 -22.44 -0.72 -1.04
N LYS A 8 -23.63 -1.34 -1.09
CA LYS A 8 -24.90 -0.69 -0.78
C LYS A 8 -25.17 -0.48 0.71
N TYR A 9 -24.61 -1.33 1.58
CA TYR A 9 -24.99 -1.37 3.01
C TYR A 9 -23.90 -0.93 3.99
N PHE A 10 -22.65 -0.84 3.58
CA PHE A 10 -21.53 -0.55 4.48
C PHE A 10 -20.76 0.75 4.20
N PHE A 11 -21.06 1.44 3.11
CA PHE A 11 -20.41 2.71 2.78
C PHE A 11 -21.14 3.89 3.44
N ARG A 12 -20.48 4.60 4.38
CA ARG A 12 -20.96 5.87 4.91
C ARG A 12 -20.79 6.96 3.85
N PRO A 13 -21.78 7.87 3.67
CA PRO A 13 -21.59 9.03 2.80
C PRO A 13 -20.48 9.92 3.38
N LEU A 14 -19.45 10.19 2.57
CA LEU A 14 -18.34 11.05 2.95
C LEU A 14 -18.57 12.47 2.40
N ARG A 15 -18.37 13.48 3.25
CA ARG A 15 -18.39 14.88 2.82
C ARG A 15 -17.02 15.27 2.27
N ARG A 16 -16.97 16.00 1.15
CA ARG A 16 -15.75 16.66 0.71
C ARG A 16 -15.50 17.85 1.64
N PRO A 17 -14.37 17.91 2.33
CA PRO A 17 -14.03 19.09 3.10
C PRO A 17 -13.74 20.26 2.15
N THR A 18 -14.32 21.42 2.43
CA THR A 18 -14.04 22.67 1.71
C THR A 18 -13.00 23.45 2.50
N TYR A 19 -11.76 23.48 2.02
CA TYR A 19 -10.64 24.19 2.66
C TYR A 19 -10.38 25.52 1.92
N LYS A 20 -11.17 26.57 2.19
CA LYS A 20 -10.88 27.92 1.65
C LYS A 20 -9.75 28.56 2.46
N GLY A 21 -8.64 28.92 1.80
CA GLY A 21 -7.55 29.72 2.40
C GLY A 21 -6.55 28.95 3.26
N ILE A 22 -6.56 27.60 3.26
CA ILE A 22 -5.60 26.76 4.00
C ILE A 22 -4.55 26.22 3.01
N ALA A 23 -3.28 26.25 3.39
CA ALA A 23 -2.22 25.61 2.61
C ALA A 23 -2.49 24.10 2.46
N MET A 24 -2.47 23.63 1.23
CA MET A 24 -2.78 22.24 0.89
C MET A 24 -1.52 21.54 0.39
N LYS A 25 -1.37 20.28 0.79
CA LYS A 25 -0.37 19.35 0.27
C LYS A 25 -1.04 18.09 -0.23
N THR A 26 -0.39 17.39 -1.13
CA THR A 26 -0.96 16.19 -1.75
C THR A 26 -0.28 14.93 -1.22
N ILE A 27 -1.09 13.96 -0.80
CA ILE A 27 -0.68 12.57 -0.55
C ILE A 27 -1.09 11.76 -1.77
N TYR A 28 -0.17 10.93 -2.26
CA TYR A 28 -0.41 10.07 -3.41
C TYR A 28 -0.70 8.64 -2.95
N ILE A 29 -1.66 7.98 -3.61
CA ILE A 29 -2.01 6.58 -3.34
C ILE A 29 -1.88 5.81 -4.65
N LEU A 30 -0.94 4.87 -4.69
CA LEU A 30 -0.72 3.98 -5.81
C LEU A 30 -1.38 2.63 -5.54
N LEU A 31 -2.31 2.25 -6.38
CA LEU A 31 -2.95 0.94 -6.39
C LEU A 31 -2.34 0.09 -7.48
N THR A 32 -2.06 -1.20 -7.20
CA THR A 32 -1.48 -2.12 -8.19
C THR A 32 -2.03 -3.54 -8.05
N ARG A 33 -1.92 -4.33 -9.13
CA ARG A 33 -2.16 -5.78 -9.12
C ARG A 33 -0.88 -6.50 -9.52
N SER A 34 -0.02 -6.76 -8.55
CA SER A 34 1.34 -7.28 -8.77
C SER A 34 1.45 -8.72 -9.31
N GLY A 35 0.34 -9.45 -9.45
CA GLY A 35 0.32 -10.82 -9.99
C GLY A 35 1.06 -11.87 -9.16
N THR A 36 1.41 -11.57 -7.91
CA THR A 36 2.03 -12.50 -6.97
C THR A 36 1.02 -13.53 -6.47
N LEU A 37 1.47 -14.64 -5.87
CA LEU A 37 0.57 -15.68 -5.36
C LEU A 37 -0.50 -15.11 -4.42
N LEU A 38 -0.11 -14.26 -3.47
CA LEU A 38 -1.04 -13.59 -2.57
C LEU A 38 -1.99 -12.65 -3.33
N SER A 39 -1.48 -11.89 -4.29
CA SER A 39 -2.29 -11.04 -5.17
C SER A 39 -3.31 -11.84 -5.99
N LYS A 40 -2.89 -13.00 -6.52
CA LYS A 40 -3.79 -13.91 -7.24
C LYS A 40 -4.89 -14.48 -6.35
N LEU A 41 -4.55 -14.86 -5.10
CA LEU A 41 -5.53 -15.34 -4.12
C LEU A 41 -6.55 -14.25 -3.76
N VAL A 42 -6.09 -13.04 -3.45
CA VAL A 42 -6.98 -11.91 -3.16
C VAL A 42 -7.89 -11.63 -4.37
N TYR A 43 -7.33 -11.60 -5.59
CA TYR A 43 -8.11 -11.42 -6.81
C TYR A 43 -9.17 -12.51 -7.01
N ALA A 44 -8.80 -13.78 -6.82
CA ALA A 44 -9.73 -14.91 -7.00
C ALA A 44 -10.93 -14.83 -6.03
N VAL A 45 -10.71 -14.35 -4.81
CA VAL A 45 -11.77 -14.21 -3.79
C VAL A 45 -12.61 -12.95 -4.00
N THR A 46 -11.97 -11.82 -4.37
CA THR A 46 -12.62 -10.50 -4.37
C THR A 46 -13.03 -10.01 -5.75
N GLY A 47 -12.45 -10.54 -6.84
CA GLY A 47 -12.60 -10.02 -8.20
C GLY A 47 -12.02 -8.60 -8.38
N ALA A 48 -11.23 -8.11 -7.41
CA ALA A 48 -10.78 -6.73 -7.34
C ALA A 48 -9.74 -6.40 -8.40
N SER A 49 -9.87 -5.27 -9.11
CA SER A 49 -8.90 -4.80 -10.11
C SER A 49 -7.52 -4.57 -9.49
N TYR A 50 -7.46 -4.12 -8.24
CA TYR A 50 -6.23 -3.83 -7.51
C TYR A 50 -6.15 -4.67 -6.23
N THR A 51 -4.98 -5.20 -5.93
CA THR A 51 -4.73 -6.11 -4.79
C THR A 51 -3.64 -5.60 -3.85
N HIS A 52 -3.06 -4.44 -4.15
CA HIS A 52 -2.03 -3.80 -3.35
C HIS A 52 -2.24 -2.28 -3.33
N ALA A 53 -1.93 -1.65 -2.20
CA ALA A 53 -1.99 -0.22 -1.99
C ALA A 53 -0.71 0.28 -1.33
N SER A 54 -0.14 1.34 -1.88
CA SER A 54 1.01 2.08 -1.32
C SER A 54 0.69 3.57 -1.29
N MET A 55 1.38 4.33 -0.44
CA MET A 55 1.23 5.79 -0.41
C MET A 55 2.59 6.47 -0.56
N ALA A 56 2.59 7.68 -1.12
CA ALA A 56 3.77 8.54 -1.26
C ALA A 56 3.46 9.96 -0.79
N PHE A 57 4.51 10.71 -0.47
CA PHE A 57 4.46 12.10 -0.01
C PHE A 57 5.14 13.07 -0.99
N ASP A 58 5.49 12.60 -2.17
CA ASP A 58 6.04 13.40 -3.28
C ASP A 58 5.42 12.94 -4.60
N GLU A 59 5.34 13.89 -5.56
CA GLU A 59 4.72 13.68 -6.87
C GLU A 59 5.52 12.72 -7.74
N GLU A 60 6.83 12.70 -7.55
CA GLU A 60 7.77 11.85 -8.29
C GLU A 60 7.69 10.38 -7.84
N LEU A 61 7.00 10.09 -6.74
CA LEU A 61 6.89 8.76 -6.13
C LEU A 61 8.26 8.14 -5.82
N ASN A 62 9.23 8.98 -5.39
CA ASN A 62 10.58 8.55 -5.06
C ASN A 62 10.62 7.47 -3.98
N CYS A 63 9.65 7.49 -3.07
CA CYS A 63 9.51 6.50 -2.01
C CYS A 63 8.03 6.23 -1.73
N LEU A 64 7.65 4.98 -1.87
CA LEU A 64 6.33 4.47 -1.53
C LEU A 64 6.37 3.79 -0.15
N TYR A 65 5.33 3.99 0.63
CA TYR A 65 5.15 3.42 1.98
C TYR A 65 3.98 2.45 1.97
N SER A 66 4.21 1.22 2.45
CA SER A 66 3.16 0.20 2.55
C SER A 66 3.48 -0.82 3.64
N SER A 67 2.57 -1.75 3.91
CA SER A 67 2.89 -3.00 4.60
C SER A 67 3.00 -4.12 3.56
N THR A 68 4.22 -4.57 3.32
CA THR A 68 4.57 -5.45 2.20
C THR A 68 5.82 -6.28 2.49
N ARG A 69 6.44 -6.83 1.48
CA ARG A 69 7.69 -7.61 1.56
C ARG A 69 8.88 -6.74 1.91
N LYS A 70 9.61 -7.09 2.95
CA LYS A 70 10.80 -6.33 3.37
C LYS A 70 11.97 -6.47 2.38
N ASN A 71 12.06 -7.60 1.67
CA ASN A 71 13.14 -7.86 0.71
C ASN A 71 12.75 -7.56 -0.75
N GLY A 72 11.55 -7.05 -1.00
CA GLY A 72 11.07 -6.70 -2.33
C GLY A 72 10.71 -7.87 -3.26
N TYR A 73 11.24 -9.07 -3.04
CA TYR A 73 11.05 -10.24 -3.92
C TYR A 73 10.37 -11.42 -3.23
N THR A 74 10.70 -11.70 -1.97
CA THR A 74 10.21 -12.86 -1.23
C THR A 74 8.97 -12.53 -0.42
N MET A 75 8.08 -13.50 -0.22
CA MET A 75 6.84 -13.29 0.52
C MET A 75 7.11 -12.89 1.99
N PHE A 76 8.14 -13.45 2.60
CA PHE A 76 8.56 -13.19 3.97
C PHE A 76 10.06 -12.85 4.03
N PRO A 77 10.50 -12.02 5.00
CA PRO A 77 9.71 -11.30 6.00
C PRO A 77 8.86 -10.18 5.38
N ALA A 78 7.69 -9.91 5.98
CA ALA A 78 6.75 -8.89 5.54
C ALA A 78 6.27 -7.99 6.70
N GLY A 79 5.93 -6.76 6.38
CA GLY A 79 5.48 -5.74 7.33
C GLY A 79 5.67 -4.34 6.74
N PRO A 80 5.54 -3.27 7.54
CA PRO A 80 5.81 -1.92 7.06
C PRO A 80 7.19 -1.83 6.42
N SER A 81 7.24 -1.38 5.19
CA SER A 81 8.47 -1.22 4.40
C SER A 81 8.31 -0.20 3.28
N LYS A 82 9.44 0.35 2.85
CA LYS A 82 9.52 1.23 1.70
C LYS A 82 9.57 0.42 0.42
N GLU A 83 8.88 0.90 -0.61
CA GLU A 83 8.88 0.35 -1.96
C GLU A 83 9.38 1.41 -2.93
N TYR A 84 9.91 0.98 -4.06
CA TYR A 84 10.44 1.83 -5.11
C TYR A 84 9.98 1.32 -6.47
N LEU A 85 9.56 2.20 -7.37
CA LEU A 85 9.05 1.84 -8.69
C LEU A 85 10.10 1.14 -9.58
N ASN A 86 11.38 1.41 -9.33
CA ASN A 86 12.51 0.82 -10.04
C ASN A 86 13.12 -0.42 -9.34
N LYS A 87 12.51 -0.93 -8.26
CA LYS A 87 13.04 -2.07 -7.49
C LYS A 87 11.95 -3.12 -7.19
N GLY A 88 12.40 -4.30 -6.76
CA GLY A 88 11.52 -5.37 -6.29
C GLY A 88 10.49 -5.81 -7.32
N VAL A 89 9.28 -6.08 -6.85
CA VAL A 89 8.17 -6.54 -7.68
C VAL A 89 7.77 -5.50 -8.73
N PHE A 90 7.80 -4.21 -8.41
CA PHE A 90 7.49 -3.16 -9.37
C PHE A 90 8.45 -3.14 -10.56
N ARG A 91 9.74 -3.43 -10.33
CA ARG A 91 10.73 -3.57 -11.41
C ARG A 91 10.39 -4.74 -12.35
N LEU A 92 9.99 -5.88 -11.78
CA LEU A 92 9.72 -7.11 -12.52
C LEU A 92 8.36 -7.13 -13.24
N ARG A 93 7.39 -6.35 -12.77
CA ARG A 93 5.99 -6.41 -13.19
C ARG A 93 5.52 -5.10 -13.81
N GLY A 94 6.21 -4.64 -14.84
CA GLY A 94 5.80 -3.48 -15.61
C GLY A 94 4.42 -3.63 -16.26
N ASP A 95 4.02 -4.86 -16.58
CA ASP A 95 2.72 -5.25 -17.09
C ASP A 95 1.56 -5.14 -16.08
N ALA A 96 1.87 -4.88 -14.81
CA ALA A 96 0.86 -4.84 -13.75
C ALA A 96 -0.12 -3.66 -13.96
N PRO A 97 -1.43 -3.90 -13.92
CA PRO A 97 -2.41 -2.83 -13.86
C PRO A 97 -2.18 -1.98 -12.61
N CYS A 98 -2.24 -0.65 -12.78
CA CYS A 98 -2.11 0.30 -11.67
C CYS A 98 -3.02 1.51 -11.86
N ALA A 99 -3.29 2.21 -10.75
CA ALA A 99 -3.92 3.52 -10.75
C ALA A 99 -3.27 4.40 -9.67
N LEU A 100 -3.02 5.66 -10.04
CA LEU A 100 -2.47 6.69 -9.15
C LEU A 100 -3.56 7.69 -8.79
N TYR A 101 -3.72 7.92 -7.51
CA TYR A 101 -4.67 8.88 -6.96
C TYR A 101 -3.96 9.96 -6.15
N ALA A 102 -4.51 11.17 -6.18
CA ALA A 102 -4.12 12.30 -5.35
C ALA A 102 -5.18 12.57 -4.28
N LEU A 103 -4.73 12.83 -3.06
CA LEU A 103 -5.52 13.28 -1.92
C LEU A 103 -4.97 14.62 -1.44
N ASP A 104 -5.72 15.70 -1.63
CA ASP A 104 -5.36 17.01 -1.09
C ASP A 104 -5.76 17.09 0.38
N VAL A 105 -4.82 17.48 1.23
CA VAL A 105 -4.94 17.53 2.69
C VAL A 105 -4.33 18.81 3.22
N THR A 106 -4.68 19.21 4.45
CA THR A 106 -4.01 20.34 5.12
C THR A 106 -2.54 20.00 5.39
N ASP A 107 -1.68 21.01 5.49
CA ASP A 107 -0.25 20.85 5.78
C ASP A 107 -0.03 20.08 7.08
N GLU A 108 -0.83 20.33 8.11
CA GLU A 108 -0.74 19.62 9.39
C GLU A 108 -1.10 18.13 9.26
N ALA A 109 -2.16 17.80 8.49
CA ALA A 109 -2.54 16.41 8.26
C ALA A 109 -1.47 15.67 7.44
N TYR A 110 -0.90 16.33 6.43
CA TYR A 110 0.21 15.80 5.65
C TYR A 110 1.43 15.49 6.54
N VAL A 111 1.85 16.46 7.37
CA VAL A 111 3.01 16.28 8.28
C VAL A 111 2.75 15.13 9.27
N ARG A 112 1.54 15.05 9.84
CA ARG A 112 1.17 13.94 10.73
C ARG A 112 1.18 12.59 10.01
N ALA A 113 0.63 12.52 8.78
CA ALA A 113 0.60 11.30 7.98
C ALA A 113 2.02 10.81 7.66
N ARG A 114 2.88 11.72 7.17
CA ARG A 114 4.27 11.40 6.86
C ARG A 114 5.04 10.93 8.09
N ARG A 115 4.94 11.65 9.21
CA ARG A 115 5.58 11.27 10.48
C ARG A 115 5.12 9.90 10.96
N ARG A 116 3.81 9.58 10.83
CA ARG A 116 3.27 8.29 11.21
C ARG A 116 3.82 7.16 10.34
N ALA A 117 3.81 7.33 9.01
CA ALA A 117 4.37 6.35 8.08
C ALA A 117 5.86 6.11 8.37
N GLU A 118 6.66 7.17 8.48
CA GLU A 118 8.10 7.10 8.80
C GLU A 118 8.36 6.43 10.16
N HIS A 119 7.57 6.73 11.18
CA HIS A 119 7.67 6.09 12.50
C HIS A 119 7.44 4.57 12.42
N MET A 120 6.44 4.12 11.64
CA MET A 120 6.17 2.70 11.46
C MET A 120 7.29 2.02 10.68
N MET A 121 7.94 2.71 9.72
CA MET A 121 9.12 2.21 9.01
C MET A 121 10.33 2.08 9.92
N ALA A 122 10.63 3.12 10.70
CA ALA A 122 11.78 3.15 11.61
C ALA A 122 11.70 2.05 12.69
N ARG A 123 10.48 1.67 13.09
CA ARG A 123 10.21 0.59 14.05
C ARG A 123 9.66 -0.68 13.38
N GLY A 124 10.04 -0.92 12.14
CA GLY A 124 9.53 -2.03 11.33
C GLY A 124 9.70 -3.43 11.93
N GLU A 125 10.63 -3.61 12.88
CA GLU A 125 10.79 -4.86 13.64
C GLU A 125 9.65 -5.13 14.63
N LEU A 126 8.98 -4.09 15.12
CA LEU A 126 7.83 -4.19 16.03
C LEU A 126 6.52 -4.45 15.29
N TYR A 127 6.52 -4.24 13.99
CA TYR A 127 5.35 -4.38 13.14
C TYR A 127 5.48 -5.58 12.21
N ARG A 128 4.37 -6.26 11.95
CA ARG A 128 4.32 -7.45 11.12
C ARG A 128 3.22 -7.35 10.07
N PHE A 129 3.31 -8.17 9.05
CA PHE A 129 2.24 -8.31 8.08
C PHE A 129 1.05 -9.08 8.67
N ASN A 130 -0.16 -8.61 8.42
CA ASN A 130 -1.41 -9.18 8.91
C ASN A 130 -2.01 -10.14 7.88
N THR A 131 -1.37 -11.32 7.68
CA THR A 131 -1.84 -12.30 6.68
C THR A 131 -3.25 -12.80 6.99
N LEU A 132 -3.54 -13.14 8.27
CA LEU A 132 -4.87 -13.61 8.66
C LEU A 132 -5.90 -12.49 8.52
N GLY A 133 -5.56 -11.26 8.93
CA GLY A 133 -6.44 -10.11 8.75
C GLY A 133 -6.76 -9.82 7.28
N LEU A 134 -5.82 -10.04 6.36
CA LEU A 134 -6.07 -9.91 4.92
C LEU A 134 -7.09 -10.93 4.42
N ILE A 135 -6.99 -12.19 4.88
CA ILE A 135 -7.96 -13.25 4.52
C ILE A 135 -9.33 -12.91 5.09
N LEU A 136 -9.40 -12.51 6.36
CA LEU A 136 -10.65 -12.13 7.01
C LEU A 136 -11.27 -10.87 6.40
N CYS A 137 -10.45 -9.91 5.99
CA CYS A 137 -10.90 -8.75 5.22
C CYS A 137 -11.57 -9.17 3.90
N ALA A 138 -10.99 -10.11 3.16
CA ALA A 138 -11.60 -10.65 1.93
C ALA A 138 -12.95 -11.35 2.20
N LEU A 139 -13.16 -11.88 3.40
CA LEU A 139 -14.42 -12.46 3.87
C LEU A 139 -15.33 -11.44 4.58
N HIS A 140 -14.98 -10.16 4.57
CA HIS A 140 -15.69 -9.07 5.25
C HIS A 140 -15.80 -9.24 6.77
N ILE A 141 -14.86 -9.96 7.39
CA ILE A 141 -14.80 -10.16 8.83
C ILE A 141 -13.82 -9.16 9.43
N ARG A 142 -14.32 -8.28 10.30
CA ARG A 142 -13.49 -7.32 11.05
C ARG A 142 -12.58 -8.05 12.01
N TRP A 143 -11.26 -7.87 11.88
CA TRP A 143 -10.30 -8.43 12.81
C TRP A 143 -9.08 -7.55 12.97
N GLN A 144 -8.91 -6.96 14.15
CA GLN A 144 -7.81 -6.08 14.49
C GLN A 144 -6.78 -6.84 15.33
N ARG A 145 -5.53 -6.82 14.89
CA ARG A 145 -4.39 -7.31 15.67
C ARG A 145 -3.38 -6.20 15.86
N ARG A 146 -2.98 -5.96 17.11
CA ARG A 146 -2.04 -4.89 17.46
C ARG A 146 -0.73 -5.04 16.69
N ARG A 147 -0.26 -3.96 16.07
CA ARG A 147 0.99 -3.90 15.28
C ARG A 147 1.05 -4.85 14.08
N HIS A 148 -0.07 -5.30 13.58
CA HIS A 148 -0.16 -6.11 12.38
C HIS A 148 -1.02 -5.38 11.35
N TYR A 149 -0.47 -5.17 10.15
CA TYR A 149 -1.13 -4.46 9.06
C TYR A 149 -0.89 -5.18 7.74
N PHE A 150 -1.91 -5.30 6.91
CA PHE A 150 -1.75 -5.55 5.49
C PHE A 150 -1.71 -4.21 4.73
N CYS A 151 -1.45 -4.21 3.42
CA CYS A 151 -1.14 -3.00 2.64
C CYS A 151 -2.21 -1.90 2.76
N SER A 152 -3.45 -2.19 2.41
CA SER A 152 -4.55 -1.20 2.50
C SER A 152 -4.89 -0.83 3.94
N GLN A 153 -4.80 -1.77 4.89
CA GLN A 153 -4.96 -1.45 6.31
C GLN A 153 -3.88 -0.47 6.81
N PHE A 154 -2.62 -0.60 6.35
CA PHE A 154 -1.55 0.35 6.67
C PHE A 154 -1.85 1.75 6.14
N VAL A 155 -2.23 1.87 4.86
CA VAL A 155 -2.59 3.15 4.25
C VAL A 155 -3.78 3.78 4.99
N SER A 156 -4.82 3.00 5.26
CA SER A 156 -6.01 3.43 6.02
C SER A 156 -5.65 3.96 7.41
N GLU A 157 -4.83 3.22 8.15
CA GLU A 157 -4.39 3.60 9.49
C GLU A 157 -3.60 4.92 9.49
N VAL A 158 -2.73 5.13 8.48
CA VAL A 158 -1.99 6.39 8.35
C VAL A 158 -2.92 7.55 8.05
N LEU A 159 -3.83 7.40 7.08
CA LEU A 159 -4.76 8.46 6.66
C LEU A 159 -5.74 8.84 7.77
N GLU A 160 -6.35 7.85 8.41
CA GLU A 160 -7.33 8.08 9.48
C GLU A 160 -6.69 8.71 10.72
N LYS A 161 -5.58 8.14 11.23
CA LYS A 161 -4.93 8.63 12.46
C LYS A 161 -4.21 9.97 12.29
N SER A 162 -3.90 10.36 11.08
CA SER A 162 -3.38 11.69 10.79
C SER A 162 -4.48 12.77 10.63
N GLY A 163 -5.74 12.35 10.51
CA GLY A 163 -6.83 13.23 10.14
C GLY A 163 -6.78 13.69 8.67
N ALA A 164 -6.00 12.98 7.82
CA ALA A 164 -5.90 13.27 6.40
C ALA A 164 -7.19 12.91 5.66
N MET A 165 -7.86 11.83 6.07
CA MET A 165 -9.11 11.38 5.48
C MET A 165 -9.94 10.59 6.48
N GLU A 166 -11.24 10.81 6.48
CA GLU A 166 -12.21 9.95 7.14
C GLU A 166 -12.53 8.75 6.23
N LEU A 167 -12.51 7.54 6.79
CA LEU A 167 -12.76 6.32 6.05
C LEU A 167 -14.24 5.94 6.07
N PRO A 168 -14.81 5.37 4.98
CA PRO A 168 -16.20 4.94 4.93
C PRO A 168 -16.50 3.70 5.78
N LYS A 169 -15.46 2.98 6.20
CA LYS A 169 -15.52 1.76 7.00
C LYS A 169 -14.23 1.54 7.78
N ASP A 170 -14.26 0.57 8.70
CA ASP A 170 -13.09 0.20 9.52
C ASP A 170 -11.86 -0.11 8.65
N SER A 171 -10.68 0.35 9.08
CA SER A 171 -9.42 0.17 8.36
C SER A 171 -9.08 -1.29 8.07
N THR A 172 -9.54 -2.23 8.93
CA THR A 172 -9.35 -3.68 8.74
C THR A 172 -10.21 -4.28 7.63
N LEU A 173 -11.19 -3.53 7.13
CA LEU A 173 -12.10 -3.94 6.06
C LEU A 173 -11.85 -3.17 4.76
N MET A 174 -10.86 -2.27 4.73
CA MET A 174 -10.51 -1.51 3.53
C MET A 174 -9.70 -2.36 2.57
N HIS A 175 -10.25 -2.61 1.39
CA HIS A 175 -9.55 -3.22 0.26
C HIS A 175 -8.83 -2.16 -0.58
N PRO A 176 -7.77 -2.51 -1.33
CA PRO A 176 -7.16 -1.58 -2.28
C PRO A 176 -8.18 -0.97 -3.27
N ASN A 177 -9.11 -1.75 -3.76
CA ASN A 177 -10.13 -1.30 -4.70
C ASN A 177 -11.11 -0.26 -4.14
N ASP A 178 -11.27 -0.20 -2.81
CA ASP A 178 -12.16 0.78 -2.19
C ASP A 178 -11.66 2.21 -2.38
N TYR A 179 -10.33 2.41 -2.41
CA TYR A 179 -9.75 3.73 -2.65
C TYR A 179 -10.14 4.31 -4.00
N ALA A 180 -10.24 3.48 -5.05
CA ALA A 180 -10.68 3.92 -6.37
C ALA A 180 -12.11 4.50 -6.40
N GLN A 181 -12.88 4.31 -5.33
CA GLN A 181 -14.26 4.74 -5.23
C GLN A 181 -14.47 5.89 -4.24
N LEU A 182 -13.40 6.35 -3.58
CA LEU A 182 -13.50 7.44 -2.61
C LEU A 182 -13.62 8.79 -3.32
N PRO A 183 -14.66 9.58 -3.04
CA PRO A 183 -14.89 10.84 -3.73
C PRO A 183 -13.84 11.92 -3.43
N GLN A 184 -13.05 11.74 -2.37
CA GLN A 184 -11.95 12.65 -2.01
C GLN A 184 -10.70 12.41 -2.85
N LEU A 185 -10.57 11.25 -3.48
CA LEU A 185 -9.42 10.88 -4.28
C LEU A 185 -9.62 11.29 -5.74
N LYS A 186 -8.67 12.04 -6.28
CA LYS A 186 -8.62 12.41 -7.69
C LYS A 186 -7.74 11.40 -8.43
N CYS A 187 -8.30 10.69 -9.42
CA CYS A 187 -7.51 9.81 -10.29
C CYS A 187 -6.60 10.67 -11.18
N LEU A 188 -5.29 10.42 -11.11
CA LEU A 188 -4.27 11.07 -11.93
C LEU A 188 -3.86 10.18 -13.11
N TYR A 189 -3.85 8.86 -12.91
CA TYR A 189 -3.44 7.89 -13.91
C TYR A 189 -4.13 6.56 -13.67
N GLU A 190 -4.49 5.87 -14.75
CA GLU A 190 -4.93 4.47 -14.74
C GLU A 190 -4.39 3.77 -15.98
N GLY A 191 -3.75 2.61 -15.82
CA GLY A 191 -3.13 1.87 -16.92
C GLY A 191 -2.13 0.83 -16.46
N CYS A 192 -1.10 0.58 -17.28
CA CYS A 192 0.01 -0.30 -16.94
C CYS A 192 1.09 0.44 -16.13
N LEU A 193 1.69 -0.27 -15.17
CA LEU A 193 2.75 0.31 -14.33
C LEU A 193 3.97 0.76 -15.17
N ALA A 194 4.29 0.10 -16.29
CA ALA A 194 5.36 0.51 -17.20
C ALA A 194 5.12 1.89 -17.81
N ASP A 195 3.86 2.24 -18.00
CA ASP A 195 3.45 3.50 -18.65
C ASP A 195 3.23 4.64 -17.67
N LEU A 196 3.30 4.37 -16.36
CA LEU A 196 3.20 5.40 -15.31
C LEU A 196 4.30 6.46 -15.53
N PRO A 197 3.97 7.76 -15.69
CA PRO A 197 4.93 8.82 -16.01
C PRO A 197 6.12 8.87 -15.05
N GLN A 198 5.87 8.76 -13.75
CA GLN A 198 6.91 8.78 -12.72
C GLN A 198 7.90 7.61 -12.86
N ARG A 199 7.40 6.43 -13.27
CA ARG A 199 8.26 5.28 -13.52
C ARG A 199 9.07 5.43 -14.81
N LYS A 200 8.48 6.01 -15.86
CA LYS A 200 9.20 6.29 -17.13
C LYS A 200 10.35 7.29 -16.93
N ALA A 201 10.18 8.24 -16.02
CA ALA A 201 11.21 9.22 -15.67
C ALA A 201 12.37 8.61 -14.86
N MET A 202 12.22 7.41 -14.30
CA MET A 202 13.25 6.74 -13.50
C MET A 202 14.18 5.91 -14.40
N GLU A 203 15.49 6.01 -14.17
CA GLU A 203 16.44 5.06 -14.74
C GLU A 203 16.19 3.66 -14.15
N LEU A 204 15.79 2.75 -15.01
CA LEU A 204 15.63 1.35 -14.66
C LEU A 204 16.98 0.66 -14.87
N GLY A 205 17.82 0.57 -13.83
CA GLY A 205 19.04 -0.22 -13.84
C GLY A 205 18.81 -1.68 -14.27
N GLU A 206 19.88 -2.48 -14.41
CA GLU A 206 19.76 -3.88 -14.79
C GLU A 206 18.79 -4.66 -13.89
N ALA A 207 18.00 -5.55 -14.49
CA ALA A 207 17.12 -6.43 -13.72
C ALA A 207 17.96 -7.38 -12.85
N PRO A 208 17.60 -7.59 -11.57
CA PRO A 208 18.34 -8.51 -10.73
C PRO A 208 18.26 -9.94 -11.30
N THR A 209 19.40 -10.61 -11.35
CA THR A 209 19.44 -12.02 -11.77
C THR A 209 18.80 -12.91 -10.69
N VAL A 210 18.31 -14.08 -11.10
CA VAL A 210 17.75 -15.08 -10.16
C VAL A 210 18.77 -15.40 -9.05
N VAL A 211 20.06 -15.49 -9.40
CA VAL A 211 21.15 -15.74 -8.46
C VAL A 211 21.28 -14.62 -7.43
N SER A 212 21.22 -13.35 -7.85
CA SER A 212 21.33 -12.21 -6.92
C SER A 212 20.13 -12.13 -5.96
N VAL A 213 18.94 -12.51 -6.41
CA VAL A 213 17.74 -12.59 -5.57
C VAL A 213 17.87 -13.70 -4.52
N TYR A 214 18.34 -14.90 -4.92
CA TYR A 214 18.59 -16.01 -4.00
C TYR A 214 19.69 -15.69 -2.98
N LEU A 215 20.79 -15.09 -3.42
CA LEU A 215 21.88 -14.69 -2.54
C LEU A 215 21.41 -13.64 -1.52
N GLY A 216 20.65 -12.66 -1.94
CA GLY A 216 20.02 -11.67 -1.05
C GLY A 216 19.08 -12.30 -0.03
N LEU A 217 18.32 -13.33 -0.43
CA LEU A 217 17.45 -14.10 0.46
C LEU A 217 18.26 -14.86 1.52
N MET A 218 19.30 -15.58 1.11
CA MET A 218 20.16 -16.36 2.02
C MET A 218 20.89 -15.46 3.02
N LEU A 219 21.42 -14.32 2.57
CA LEU A 219 22.03 -13.32 3.44
C LEU A 219 21.04 -12.71 4.43
N GLY A 220 19.80 -12.48 3.99
CA GLY A 220 18.71 -11.98 4.85
C GLY A 220 18.31 -12.98 5.93
N LEU A 221 18.23 -14.27 5.59
CA LEU A 221 17.95 -15.36 6.52
C LEU A 221 19.10 -15.57 7.52
N ALA A 222 20.35 -15.52 7.07
CA ALA A 222 21.53 -15.61 7.93
C ALA A 222 21.58 -14.46 8.96
N LYS A 223 21.33 -13.21 8.52
CA LYS A 223 21.24 -12.06 9.43
C LYS A 223 20.09 -12.18 10.44
N ALA A 224 18.96 -12.76 10.04
CA ALA A 224 17.82 -12.98 10.93
C ALA A 224 18.09 -14.12 11.93
N GLY A 225 18.83 -15.15 11.54
CA GLY A 225 19.29 -16.24 12.41
C GLY A 225 20.28 -15.77 13.48
N VAL A 226 21.26 -14.97 13.10
CA VAL A 226 22.29 -14.43 14.03
C VAL A 226 21.66 -13.49 15.09
N ARG A 227 20.64 -12.70 14.74
CA ARG A 227 19.90 -11.84 15.70
C ARG A 227 19.04 -12.59 16.73
N LYS A 228 18.85 -13.90 16.59
CA LYS A 228 18.13 -14.75 17.56
C LYS A 228 19.07 -15.45 18.56
N ILE A 229 20.38 -15.34 18.36
CA ILE A 229 21.40 -16.05 19.19
C ILE A 229 22.12 -15.07 20.14
N PHE A 230 21.92 -13.74 19.98
CA PHE A 230 22.44 -12.72 20.87
C PHE A 230 21.33 -11.82 21.45
#